data_fe43a68caf829d5168211f89b7841ee0
#
_entry.id   fe43a68caf829d5168211f89b7841ee0
#
_cell.length_a   1.000
_cell.length_b   1.000
_cell.length_c   1.000
_cell.angle_alpha   90.00
_cell.angle_beta   90.00
_cell.angle_gamma   90.00
#
_symmetry.space_group_name_H-M   'P 1'
#
loop_
_entity.id
_entity.type
_entity.pdbx_description
1 polymer ?
#
loop_
_entity_poly.entity_id
_entity_poly.type
_entity_poly.pdbx_seq_one_letter_code
_entity_poly.pdbx_strand_id
1 'polypeptide(L)'
;MKKAFPYTSISSLVLHTGKERHADFAHNTPIYASSTFSFPSAEEGMERFAGADKTRIYSRWGNPTFTVAEEIIAALESFGIVHDDDTPLELKALLHASGQGALTTLFLSRLQAGDTVLSHFSLYGGTQELMQKILKDSGIKTTLIDMRDLNQVREALLADETIRLVHLETPANPTIRCVDMEAICTIAREKNIPVSVDNTFATPYLQQPFLYGADFVVHSTTKFLNGHGSAMGGVLLGKDIEFMKTKAWKWYALLGANSNPFDAFLL
;
A
#
# COMPACT_ATOMS: atom_id res chain seq x y z
N MET A 1 -12.21 -21.33 -16.70
CA MET A 1 -12.25 -21.77 -15.30
C MET A 1 -12.22 -20.51 -14.44
N LYS A 2 -13.23 -20.28 -13.59
CA LYS A 2 -13.20 -19.17 -12.62
C LYS A 2 -11.97 -19.35 -11.72
N LYS A 3 -11.11 -18.36 -11.59
CA LYS A 3 -10.01 -18.36 -10.60
C LYS A 3 -10.66 -18.31 -9.22
N ALA A 4 -10.81 -19.45 -8.56
CA ALA A 4 -11.22 -19.50 -7.17
C ALA A 4 -10.08 -18.96 -6.29
N PHE A 5 -10.41 -18.39 -5.14
CA PHE A 5 -9.38 -18.10 -4.13
C PHE A 5 -8.64 -19.40 -3.80
N PRO A 6 -7.30 -19.40 -3.75
CA PRO A 6 -6.54 -20.63 -3.49
C PRO A 6 -6.79 -21.17 -2.07
N TYR A 7 -7.30 -20.33 -1.16
CA TYR A 7 -7.56 -20.70 0.23
C TYR A 7 -8.96 -20.27 0.66
N THR A 8 -9.60 -21.09 1.51
CA THR A 8 -10.95 -20.86 2.02
C THR A 8 -10.97 -20.19 3.40
N SER A 9 -9.81 -20.01 4.03
CA SER A 9 -9.67 -19.36 5.33
C SER A 9 -8.46 -18.45 5.38
N ILE A 10 -8.55 -17.38 6.17
CA ILE A 10 -7.44 -16.45 6.45
C ILE A 10 -6.23 -17.21 7.01
N SER A 11 -6.45 -18.16 7.93
CA SER A 11 -5.37 -18.96 8.52
C SER A 11 -4.59 -19.75 7.47
N SER A 12 -5.27 -20.40 6.52
CA SER A 12 -4.61 -21.11 5.43
C SER A 12 -3.88 -20.16 4.49
N LEU A 13 -4.48 -19.02 4.19
CA LEU A 13 -3.87 -18.00 3.34
C LEU A 13 -2.54 -17.50 3.91
N VAL A 14 -2.52 -17.09 5.18
CA VAL A 14 -1.29 -16.59 5.84
C VAL A 14 -0.18 -17.64 5.88
N LEU A 15 -0.54 -18.92 6.10
CA LEU A 15 0.44 -20.00 6.22
C LEU A 15 1.03 -20.46 4.87
N HIS A 16 0.34 -20.27 3.77
CA HIS A 16 0.70 -20.93 2.50
C HIS A 16 0.97 -20.00 1.33
N THR A 17 0.53 -18.73 1.37
CA THR A 17 0.77 -17.79 0.27
C THR A 17 2.27 -17.59 0.03
N GLY A 18 2.69 -17.60 -1.23
CA GLY A 18 4.07 -17.34 -1.67
C GLY A 18 5.05 -18.50 -1.51
N LYS A 19 4.68 -19.60 -0.86
CA LYS A 19 5.58 -20.76 -0.64
C LYS A 19 5.99 -21.48 -1.93
N GLU A 20 5.14 -21.51 -2.92
CA GLU A 20 5.43 -22.08 -4.24
C GLU A 20 6.55 -21.36 -5.00
N ARG A 21 6.95 -20.19 -4.56
CA ARG A 21 8.01 -19.38 -5.20
C ARG A 21 9.39 -19.59 -4.63
N HIS A 22 9.54 -20.43 -3.61
CA HIS A 22 10.84 -20.74 -3.02
C HIS A 22 11.63 -21.62 -3.97
N ALA A 23 12.69 -21.05 -4.57
CA ALA A 23 13.49 -21.72 -5.62
C ALA A 23 14.11 -23.06 -5.16
N ASP A 24 14.37 -23.19 -3.87
CA ASP A 24 15.00 -24.37 -3.26
C ASP A 24 14.00 -25.24 -2.49
N PHE A 25 12.70 -25.08 -2.74
CA PHE A 25 11.63 -25.80 -2.03
C PHE A 25 11.68 -25.64 -0.50
N ALA A 26 12.24 -24.53 -0.02
CA ALA A 26 12.32 -24.24 1.40
C ALA A 26 10.92 -24.17 2.03
N HIS A 27 10.72 -24.85 3.16
CA HIS A 27 9.43 -24.83 3.86
C HIS A 27 9.10 -23.47 4.45
N ASN A 28 10.09 -22.78 5.01
CA ASN A 28 9.97 -21.40 5.47
C ASN A 28 10.50 -20.43 4.42
N THR A 29 10.01 -19.19 4.44
CA THR A 29 10.52 -18.13 3.58
C THR A 29 12.01 -17.91 3.84
N PRO A 30 12.90 -18.07 2.84
CA PRO A 30 14.31 -17.75 3.01
C PRO A 30 14.54 -16.25 3.21
N ILE A 31 15.54 -15.91 4.04
CA ILE A 31 15.99 -14.53 4.20
C ILE A 31 17.10 -14.28 3.17
N TYR A 32 16.79 -13.56 2.10
CA TYR A 32 17.77 -13.17 1.09
C TYR A 32 18.52 -11.91 1.52
N ALA A 33 19.45 -12.05 2.45
CA ALA A 33 20.30 -10.97 2.96
C ALA A 33 21.41 -10.61 1.96
N SER A 34 21.01 -10.19 0.76
CA SER A 34 21.92 -9.82 -0.33
C SER A 34 21.53 -8.46 -0.91
N SER A 35 22.52 -7.58 -1.11
CA SER A 35 22.28 -6.30 -1.77
C SER A 35 22.08 -6.42 -3.28
N THR A 36 22.78 -7.39 -3.89
CA THR A 36 22.76 -7.65 -5.34
C THR A 36 22.67 -9.14 -5.59
N PHE A 37 22.27 -9.50 -6.81
CA PHE A 37 22.16 -10.87 -7.26
C PHE A 37 23.01 -11.08 -8.51
N SER A 38 23.67 -12.23 -8.64
CA SER A 38 24.38 -12.63 -9.83
C SER A 38 23.41 -13.07 -10.93
N PHE A 39 23.84 -12.94 -12.18
CA PHE A 39 23.09 -13.41 -13.35
C PHE A 39 23.79 -14.63 -13.93
N PRO A 40 23.02 -15.70 -14.27
CA PRO A 40 23.59 -16.87 -14.94
C PRO A 40 24.21 -16.55 -16.30
N SER A 41 23.66 -15.55 -17.03
CA SER A 41 24.18 -15.07 -18.29
C SER A 41 23.92 -13.57 -18.47
N ALA A 42 24.56 -12.96 -19.45
CA ALA A 42 24.32 -11.56 -19.83
C ALA A 42 22.90 -11.36 -20.38
N GLU A 43 22.39 -12.34 -21.10
CA GLU A 43 21.04 -12.33 -21.68
C GLU A 43 19.99 -12.29 -20.55
N GLU A 44 20.12 -13.19 -19.55
CA GLU A 44 19.21 -13.20 -18.41
C GLU A 44 19.30 -11.89 -17.60
N GLY A 45 20.50 -11.33 -17.46
CA GLY A 45 20.68 -10.01 -16.87
C GLY A 45 19.89 -8.93 -17.62
N MET A 46 19.99 -8.89 -18.93
CA MET A 46 19.22 -7.93 -19.76
C MET A 46 17.71 -8.10 -19.61
N GLU A 47 17.19 -9.34 -19.60
CA GLU A 47 15.77 -9.64 -19.41
C GLU A 47 15.26 -9.16 -18.06
N ARG A 48 16.01 -9.38 -16.97
CA ARG A 48 15.67 -8.89 -15.65
C ARG A 48 15.65 -7.35 -15.59
N PHE A 49 16.64 -6.69 -16.18
CA PHE A 49 16.65 -5.21 -16.28
C PHE A 49 15.50 -4.68 -17.14
N ALA A 50 15.07 -5.42 -18.17
CA ALA A 50 13.88 -5.11 -18.95
C ALA A 50 12.56 -5.33 -18.19
N GLY A 51 12.59 -5.92 -16.99
CA GLY A 51 11.44 -6.03 -16.10
C GLY A 51 10.91 -7.45 -15.86
N ALA A 52 11.60 -8.49 -16.38
CA ALA A 52 11.18 -9.89 -16.19
C ALA A 52 11.17 -10.29 -14.70
N ASP A 53 12.20 -9.90 -13.93
CA ASP A 53 12.26 -10.11 -12.48
C ASP A 53 13.09 -9.02 -11.79
N LYS A 54 12.44 -7.99 -11.27
CA LYS A 54 13.09 -6.90 -10.53
C LYS A 54 13.53 -7.30 -9.12
N THR A 55 13.07 -8.43 -8.60
CA THR A 55 13.35 -8.87 -7.22
C THR A 55 14.74 -9.48 -7.06
N ARG A 56 15.38 -9.88 -8.17
CA ARG A 56 16.72 -10.50 -8.18
C ARG A 56 17.73 -9.69 -9.01
N ILE A 57 17.74 -8.38 -8.84
CA ILE A 57 18.74 -7.47 -9.41
C ILE A 57 19.48 -6.76 -8.28
N TYR A 58 18.76 -5.94 -7.54
CA TYR A 58 19.27 -5.09 -6.48
C TYR A 58 18.18 -4.88 -5.41
N SER A 59 18.47 -5.17 -4.15
CA SER A 59 17.43 -5.24 -3.10
C SER A 59 16.68 -3.94 -2.85
N ARG A 60 17.22 -2.78 -3.24
CA ARG A 60 16.47 -1.52 -3.22
C ARG A 60 15.30 -1.50 -4.23
N TRP A 61 15.38 -2.32 -5.30
CA TRP A 61 14.33 -2.42 -6.32
C TRP A 61 13.30 -3.48 -5.99
N GLY A 62 13.69 -4.48 -5.19
CA GLY A 62 12.90 -5.59 -4.74
C GLY A 62 13.80 -6.71 -4.23
N ASN A 63 13.20 -7.62 -3.46
CA ASN A 63 13.91 -8.75 -2.85
C ASN A 63 12.92 -9.92 -2.72
N PRO A 64 13.32 -11.16 -2.96
CA PRO A 64 12.40 -12.31 -2.87
C PRO A 64 11.70 -12.44 -1.52
N THR A 65 12.38 -12.08 -0.40
CA THR A 65 11.76 -12.08 0.93
C THR A 65 10.66 -11.01 1.04
N PHE A 66 10.88 -9.81 0.44
CA PHE A 66 9.82 -8.76 0.41
C PHE A 66 8.59 -9.25 -0.35
N THR A 67 8.82 -9.90 -1.49
CA THR A 67 7.73 -10.37 -2.36
C THR A 67 6.77 -11.30 -1.62
N VAL A 68 7.26 -12.19 -0.78
CA VAL A 68 6.39 -13.08 0.02
C VAL A 68 5.52 -12.28 0.98
N ALA A 69 6.10 -11.35 1.74
CA ALA A 69 5.34 -10.49 2.65
C ALA A 69 4.32 -9.61 1.90
N GLU A 70 4.73 -9.03 0.76
CA GLU A 70 3.86 -8.24 -0.13
C GLU A 70 2.65 -9.04 -0.61
N GLU A 71 2.87 -10.30 -1.04
CA GLU A 71 1.82 -11.20 -1.53
C GLU A 71 0.86 -11.64 -0.42
N ILE A 72 1.37 -11.92 0.78
CA ILE A 72 0.52 -12.27 1.93
C ILE A 72 -0.39 -11.10 2.31
N ILE A 73 0.15 -9.89 2.41
CA ILE A 73 -0.64 -8.72 2.81
C ILE A 73 -1.63 -8.35 1.69
N ALA A 74 -1.23 -8.43 0.41
CA ALA A 74 -2.14 -8.21 -0.71
C ALA A 74 -3.29 -9.22 -0.72
N ALA A 75 -2.98 -10.50 -0.46
CA ALA A 75 -4.00 -11.55 -0.37
C ALA A 75 -4.94 -11.37 0.82
N LEU A 76 -4.45 -10.85 1.96
CA LEU A 76 -5.28 -10.52 3.11
C LEU A 76 -6.25 -9.36 2.79
N GLU A 77 -5.78 -8.28 2.18
CA GLU A 77 -6.60 -7.11 1.83
C GLU A 77 -7.61 -7.41 0.71
N SER A 78 -7.36 -8.41 -0.14
CA SER A 78 -8.29 -8.81 -1.19
C SER A 78 -9.11 -10.07 -0.86
N PHE A 79 -8.93 -10.67 0.33
CA PHE A 79 -9.56 -11.93 0.68
C PHE A 79 -11.09 -11.84 0.64
N GLY A 80 -11.71 -12.65 -0.22
CA GLY A 80 -13.16 -12.68 -0.42
C GLY A 80 -13.72 -11.55 -1.31
N ILE A 81 -12.89 -10.63 -1.79
CA ILE A 81 -13.34 -9.55 -2.68
C ILE A 81 -13.27 -10.03 -4.14
N VAL A 82 -14.37 -9.90 -4.85
CA VAL A 82 -14.48 -10.26 -6.27
C VAL A 82 -15.03 -9.08 -7.09
N HIS A 83 -14.68 -9.05 -8.35
CA HIS A 83 -15.31 -8.19 -9.36
C HIS A 83 -16.69 -8.72 -9.75
N ASP A 84 -17.46 -7.93 -10.50
CA ASP A 84 -18.80 -8.30 -10.98
C ASP A 84 -18.82 -9.58 -11.84
N ASP A 85 -17.68 -9.94 -12.44
CA ASP A 85 -17.50 -11.18 -13.22
C ASP A 85 -17.00 -12.37 -12.37
N ASP A 86 -17.07 -12.28 -11.05
CA ASP A 86 -16.58 -13.25 -10.06
C ASP A 86 -15.04 -13.49 -10.10
N THR A 87 -14.25 -12.62 -10.76
CA THR A 87 -12.80 -12.72 -10.67
C THR A 87 -12.30 -12.10 -9.36
N PRO A 88 -11.34 -12.74 -8.64
CA PRO A 88 -10.77 -12.16 -7.43
C PRO A 88 -10.08 -10.82 -7.70
N LEU A 89 -10.24 -9.87 -6.76
CA LEU A 89 -9.52 -8.60 -6.81
C LEU A 89 -8.02 -8.85 -6.73
N GLU A 90 -7.27 -8.40 -7.73
CA GLU A 90 -5.81 -8.42 -7.72
C GLU A 90 -5.27 -7.12 -7.16
N LEU A 91 -4.31 -7.22 -6.22
CA LEU A 91 -3.61 -6.09 -5.63
C LEU A 91 -2.11 -6.22 -5.84
N LYS A 92 -1.43 -5.08 -5.98
CA LYS A 92 0.02 -5.01 -5.88
C LYS A 92 0.41 -4.29 -4.60
N ALA A 93 1.33 -4.88 -3.85
CA ALA A 93 1.92 -4.30 -2.66
C ALA A 93 3.39 -3.91 -2.91
N LEU A 94 3.88 -2.92 -2.17
CA LEU A 94 5.27 -2.49 -2.07
C LEU A 94 5.62 -2.37 -0.58
N LEU A 95 6.62 -3.13 -0.13
CA LEU A 95 7.01 -3.19 1.28
C LEU A 95 8.07 -2.14 1.60
N HIS A 96 7.79 -1.29 2.57
CA HIS A 96 8.61 -0.14 2.97
C HIS A 96 9.25 -0.33 4.35
N ALA A 97 10.30 0.42 4.63
CA ALA A 97 10.97 0.47 5.93
C ALA A 97 10.10 1.06 7.06
N SER A 98 9.03 1.76 6.72
CA SER A 98 8.09 2.36 7.68
C SER A 98 6.77 2.73 7.02
N GLY A 99 5.70 2.91 7.83
CA GLY A 99 4.43 3.46 7.35
C GLY A 99 4.57 4.85 6.74
N GLN A 100 5.45 5.70 7.30
CA GLN A 100 5.75 7.02 6.73
C GLN A 100 6.42 6.92 5.35
N GLY A 101 7.29 5.94 5.14
CA GLY A 101 7.87 5.64 3.83
C GLY A 101 6.80 5.25 2.80
N ALA A 102 5.82 4.44 3.22
CA ALA A 102 4.69 4.04 2.37
C ALA A 102 3.80 5.24 2.00
N LEU A 103 3.45 6.08 2.98
CA LEU A 103 2.69 7.32 2.76
C LEU A 103 3.43 8.30 1.84
N THR A 104 4.72 8.51 2.08
CA THR A 104 5.55 9.39 1.24
C THR A 104 5.60 8.89 -0.20
N THR A 105 5.78 7.58 -0.41
CA THR A 105 5.75 6.97 -1.75
C THR A 105 4.40 7.20 -2.42
N LEU A 106 3.29 6.98 -1.71
CA LEU A 106 1.95 7.24 -2.25
C LEU A 106 1.79 8.70 -2.66
N PHE A 107 2.02 9.64 -1.73
CA PHE A 107 1.77 11.05 -1.98
C PHE A 107 2.63 11.58 -3.13
N LEU A 108 3.94 11.34 -3.13
CA LEU A 108 4.84 11.82 -4.18
C LEU A 108 4.67 11.10 -5.53
N SER A 109 4.14 9.89 -5.54
CA SER A 109 3.80 9.21 -6.80
C SER A 109 2.47 9.66 -7.40
N ARG A 110 1.53 10.15 -6.57
CA ARG A 110 0.20 10.60 -7.01
C ARG A 110 0.10 12.09 -7.24
N LEU A 111 0.81 12.89 -6.44
CA LEU A 111 0.68 14.33 -6.38
C LEU A 111 1.93 15.02 -6.92
N GLN A 112 1.74 16.22 -7.43
CA GLN A 112 2.79 17.12 -7.90
C GLN A 112 2.58 18.53 -7.33
N ALA A 113 3.55 19.41 -7.50
CA ALA A 113 3.41 20.80 -7.10
C ALA A 113 2.16 21.45 -7.70
N GLY A 114 1.36 22.09 -6.87
CA GLY A 114 0.06 22.68 -7.21
C GLY A 114 -1.14 21.79 -6.86
N ASP A 115 -0.96 20.47 -6.73
CA ASP A 115 -2.03 19.56 -6.32
C ASP A 115 -2.37 19.70 -4.83
N THR A 116 -3.59 19.29 -4.48
CA THR A 116 -4.10 19.26 -3.11
C THR A 116 -4.44 17.84 -2.69
N VAL A 117 -4.05 17.43 -1.47
CA VAL A 117 -4.59 16.28 -0.76
C VAL A 117 -5.68 16.73 0.21
N LEU A 118 -6.86 16.14 0.11
CA LEU A 118 -7.98 16.36 1.03
C LEU A 118 -7.98 15.25 2.09
N SER A 119 -8.09 15.60 3.37
CA SER A 119 -8.09 14.62 4.44
C SER A 119 -8.95 15.03 5.65
N HIS A 120 -9.22 14.04 6.52
CA HIS A 120 -9.81 14.30 7.82
C HIS A 120 -8.79 15.00 8.73
N PHE A 121 -9.26 15.94 9.58
CA PHE A 121 -8.35 16.65 10.50
C PHE A 121 -7.80 15.76 11.61
N SER A 122 -8.47 14.65 11.95
CA SER A 122 -7.97 13.67 12.93
C SER A 122 -7.17 12.61 12.20
N LEU A 123 -5.85 12.69 12.33
CA LEU A 123 -4.86 11.80 11.73
C LEU A 123 -3.75 11.52 12.74
N TYR A 124 -2.98 10.47 12.51
CA TYR A 124 -1.70 10.29 13.19
C TYR A 124 -0.82 11.53 13.03
N GLY A 125 -0.21 11.99 14.14
CA GLY A 125 0.57 13.25 14.14
C GLY A 125 1.70 13.27 13.10
N GLY A 126 2.37 12.13 12.86
CA GLY A 126 3.40 12.03 11.81
C GLY A 126 2.85 12.19 10.39
N THR A 127 1.65 11.69 10.12
CA THR A 127 0.96 11.89 8.83
C THR A 127 0.58 13.34 8.65
N GLN A 128 0.06 13.97 9.70
CA GLN A 128 -0.28 15.40 9.67
C GLN A 128 0.96 16.27 9.43
N GLU A 129 2.10 15.98 10.10
CA GLU A 129 3.36 16.69 9.85
C GLU A 129 3.88 16.49 8.44
N LEU A 130 3.86 15.25 7.93
CA LEU A 130 4.23 14.95 6.55
C LEU A 130 3.42 15.81 5.57
N MET A 131 2.10 15.84 5.72
CA MET A 131 1.21 16.57 4.82
C MET A 131 1.36 18.09 4.94
N GLN A 132 1.39 18.63 6.16
CA GLN A 132 1.36 20.07 6.37
C GLN A 132 2.73 20.75 6.31
N LYS A 133 3.83 20.02 6.51
CA LYS A 133 5.19 20.57 6.47
C LYS A 133 5.96 20.09 5.24
N ILE A 134 6.18 18.76 5.12
CA ILE A 134 7.08 18.22 4.10
C ILE A 134 6.47 18.32 2.70
N LEU A 135 5.21 17.90 2.51
CA LEU A 135 4.54 18.02 1.21
C LEU A 135 4.36 19.48 0.80
N LYS A 136 4.11 20.38 1.76
CA LYS A 136 4.02 21.83 1.52
C LYS A 136 5.31 22.38 0.90
N ASP A 137 6.48 21.95 1.41
CA ASP A 137 7.77 22.38 0.87
C ASP A 137 8.01 21.86 -0.56
N SER A 138 7.32 20.78 -0.94
CA SER A 138 7.26 20.25 -2.32
C SER A 138 6.17 20.89 -3.18
N GLY A 139 5.49 21.94 -2.67
CA GLY A 139 4.43 22.65 -3.39
C GLY A 139 3.07 21.93 -3.41
N ILE A 140 2.91 20.86 -2.64
CA ILE A 140 1.65 20.12 -2.52
C ILE A 140 0.84 20.70 -1.37
N LYS A 141 -0.42 21.00 -1.62
CA LYS A 141 -1.33 21.58 -0.63
C LYS A 141 -2.06 20.51 0.17
N THR A 142 -2.48 20.84 1.37
CA THR A 142 -3.30 19.99 2.25
C THR A 142 -4.53 20.74 2.69
N THR A 143 -5.71 20.16 2.49
CA THR A 143 -6.99 20.64 3.04
C THR A 143 -7.49 19.63 4.06
N LEU A 144 -7.70 20.09 5.30
CA LEU A 144 -8.22 19.27 6.41
C LEU A 144 -9.63 19.72 6.77
N ILE A 145 -10.57 18.76 6.77
CA ILE A 145 -11.99 19.01 7.10
C ILE A 145 -12.51 17.95 8.09
N ASP A 146 -13.72 18.10 8.57
CA ASP A 146 -14.42 17.02 9.29
C ASP A 146 -15.13 16.12 8.28
N MET A 147 -14.47 15.03 7.88
CA MET A 147 -15.03 14.07 6.89
C MET A 147 -16.19 13.20 7.43
N ARG A 148 -16.59 13.36 8.69
CA ARG A 148 -17.83 12.77 9.21
C ARG A 148 -19.05 13.52 8.69
N ASP A 149 -18.86 14.79 8.30
CA ASP A 149 -19.85 15.57 7.58
C ASP A 149 -19.64 15.42 6.07
N LEU A 150 -20.45 14.60 5.45
CA LEU A 150 -20.37 14.32 4.01
C LEU A 150 -20.68 15.56 3.13
N ASN A 151 -21.39 16.56 3.67
CA ASN A 151 -21.60 17.82 2.94
C ASN A 151 -20.28 18.59 2.82
N GLN A 152 -19.49 18.68 3.90
CA GLN A 152 -18.16 19.28 3.82
C GLN A 152 -17.25 18.57 2.80
N VAL A 153 -17.34 17.24 2.69
CA VAL A 153 -16.59 16.49 1.67
C VAL A 153 -17.02 16.91 0.26
N ARG A 154 -18.33 16.95 -0.01
CA ARG A 154 -18.86 17.40 -1.31
C ARG A 154 -18.47 18.84 -1.63
N GLU A 155 -18.64 19.75 -0.69
CA GLU A 155 -18.29 21.16 -0.85
C GLU A 155 -16.81 21.35 -1.13
N ALA A 156 -15.92 20.68 -0.40
CA ALA A 156 -14.48 20.76 -0.63
C ALA A 156 -14.09 20.26 -2.04
N LEU A 157 -14.65 19.13 -2.49
CA LEU A 157 -14.39 18.57 -3.82
C LEU A 157 -15.02 19.40 -4.96
N LEU A 158 -16.01 20.24 -4.67
CA LEU A 158 -16.58 21.18 -5.64
C LEU A 158 -15.80 22.49 -5.68
N ALA A 159 -15.29 22.96 -4.53
CA ALA A 159 -14.64 24.26 -4.39
C ALA A 159 -13.17 24.27 -4.85
N ASP A 160 -12.47 23.14 -4.81
CA ASP A 160 -11.05 23.06 -5.15
C ASP A 160 -10.78 21.99 -6.21
N GLU A 161 -10.66 22.43 -7.46
CA GLU A 161 -10.33 21.58 -8.61
C GLU A 161 -8.87 21.05 -8.58
N THR A 162 -8.04 21.49 -7.65
CA THR A 162 -6.67 20.97 -7.51
C THR A 162 -6.58 19.73 -6.62
N ILE A 163 -7.67 19.30 -5.99
CA ILE A 163 -7.70 18.05 -5.22
C ILE A 163 -7.49 16.86 -6.16
N ARG A 164 -6.45 16.05 -5.89
CA ARG A 164 -6.08 14.88 -6.68
C ARG A 164 -6.04 13.59 -5.88
N LEU A 165 -6.20 13.67 -4.55
CA LEU A 165 -6.23 12.53 -3.66
C LEU A 165 -7.08 12.87 -2.43
N VAL A 166 -7.93 11.94 -2.02
CA VAL A 166 -8.56 11.92 -0.70
C VAL A 166 -7.79 10.91 0.14
N HIS A 167 -7.34 11.30 1.34
CA HIS A 167 -6.65 10.42 2.27
C HIS A 167 -7.43 10.28 3.57
N LEU A 168 -7.67 9.04 3.99
CA LEU A 168 -8.40 8.69 5.21
C LEU A 168 -7.48 7.91 6.16
N GLU A 169 -7.69 8.11 7.46
CA GLU A 169 -7.22 7.22 8.51
C GLU A 169 -8.42 6.85 9.39
N THR A 170 -8.85 5.61 9.32
CA THR A 170 -10.08 5.17 10.01
C THR A 170 -9.98 3.70 10.44
N PRO A 171 -10.03 3.40 11.76
CA PRO A 171 -10.08 4.35 12.88
C PRO A 171 -8.81 5.20 13.04
N ALA A 172 -8.97 6.46 13.44
CA ALA A 172 -7.88 7.44 13.53
C ALA A 172 -7.11 7.36 14.86
N ASN A 173 -5.79 7.45 14.81
CA ASN A 173 -4.93 7.55 15.99
C ASN A 173 -4.84 9.03 16.47
N PRO A 174 -5.01 9.38 17.76
CA PRO A 174 -5.35 8.47 18.88
C PRO A 174 -6.85 8.42 19.19
N THR A 175 -7.68 9.11 18.43
CA THR A 175 -9.07 9.41 18.80
C THR A 175 -10.04 8.26 18.58
N ILE A 176 -9.62 7.24 17.82
CA ILE A 176 -10.46 6.10 17.36
C ILE A 176 -11.71 6.58 16.61
N ARG A 177 -11.65 7.79 16.05
CA ARG A 177 -12.74 8.30 15.22
C ARG A 177 -12.80 7.55 13.92
N CYS A 178 -14.04 7.22 13.52
CA CYS A 178 -14.32 6.58 12.24
C CYS A 178 -15.07 7.55 11.32
N VAL A 179 -14.87 7.37 10.02
CA VAL A 179 -15.60 8.06 8.96
C VAL A 179 -16.36 7.04 8.11
N ASP A 180 -17.40 7.46 7.43
CA ASP A 180 -18.12 6.64 6.47
C ASP A 180 -17.29 6.53 5.18
N MET A 181 -16.46 5.50 5.12
CA MET A 181 -15.51 5.26 4.03
C MET A 181 -16.23 5.03 2.70
N GLU A 182 -17.31 4.24 2.70
CA GLU A 182 -18.06 3.92 1.48
C GLU A 182 -18.69 5.17 0.86
N ALA A 183 -19.33 6.00 1.70
CA ALA A 183 -19.92 7.25 1.25
C ALA A 183 -18.84 8.21 0.71
N ILE A 184 -17.69 8.33 1.38
CA ILE A 184 -16.59 9.20 0.93
C ILE A 184 -16.01 8.68 -0.39
N CYS A 185 -15.76 7.37 -0.52
CA CYS A 185 -15.28 6.77 -1.78
C CYS A 185 -16.27 7.00 -2.93
N THR A 186 -17.57 6.91 -2.66
CA THR A 186 -18.61 7.19 -3.65
C THR A 186 -18.58 8.64 -4.11
N ILE A 187 -18.51 9.59 -3.18
CA ILE A 187 -18.43 11.03 -3.50
C ILE A 187 -17.16 11.36 -4.29
N ALA A 188 -16.01 10.81 -3.89
CA ALA A 188 -14.74 11.04 -4.58
C ALA A 188 -14.75 10.46 -6.01
N ARG A 189 -15.39 9.30 -6.20
CA ARG A 189 -15.55 8.64 -7.51
C ARG A 189 -16.35 9.49 -8.48
N GLU A 190 -17.39 10.23 -8.03
CA GLU A 190 -18.17 11.16 -8.86
C GLU A 190 -17.26 12.22 -9.53
N LYS A 191 -16.09 12.49 -8.94
CA LYS A 191 -15.07 13.44 -9.43
C LYS A 191 -13.83 12.76 -10.04
N ASN A 192 -13.81 11.43 -10.14
CA ASN A 192 -12.64 10.65 -10.54
C ASN A 192 -11.40 10.90 -9.67
N ILE A 193 -11.60 11.18 -8.38
CA ILE A 193 -10.52 11.41 -7.42
C ILE A 193 -10.30 10.12 -6.63
N PRO A 194 -9.09 9.56 -6.65
CA PRO A 194 -8.78 8.34 -5.91
C PRO A 194 -8.79 8.57 -4.40
N VAL A 195 -9.12 7.49 -3.68
CA VAL A 195 -9.14 7.46 -2.22
C VAL A 195 -8.06 6.52 -1.71
N SER A 196 -7.28 6.98 -0.74
CA SER A 196 -6.33 6.18 0.01
C SER A 196 -6.75 6.07 1.48
N VAL A 197 -6.51 4.90 2.08
CA VAL A 197 -6.88 4.62 3.47
C VAL A 197 -5.66 4.10 4.22
N ASP A 198 -5.30 4.75 5.32
CA ASP A 198 -4.42 4.15 6.32
C ASP A 198 -5.26 3.20 7.20
N ASN A 199 -5.06 1.90 6.97
CA ASN A 199 -5.81 0.82 7.63
C ASN A 199 -5.01 0.18 8.78
N THR A 200 -4.02 0.89 9.30
CA THR A 200 -3.08 0.37 10.31
C THR A 200 -3.77 -0.16 11.56
N PHE A 201 -4.80 0.53 12.08
CA PHE A 201 -5.46 0.15 13.33
C PHE A 201 -6.44 -1.01 13.16
N ALA A 202 -7.20 -1.02 12.06
CA ALA A 202 -8.18 -2.08 11.83
C ALA A 202 -7.52 -3.37 11.29
N THR A 203 -6.50 -3.25 10.45
CA THR A 203 -5.89 -4.35 9.67
C THR A 203 -6.88 -5.01 8.70
N PRO A 204 -6.43 -5.83 7.74
CA PRO A 204 -7.33 -6.55 6.84
C PRO A 204 -8.28 -7.52 7.55
N TYR A 205 -7.99 -7.85 8.81
CA TYR A 205 -8.83 -8.76 9.59
C TYR A 205 -10.16 -8.12 10.01
N LEU A 206 -10.14 -6.84 10.40
CA LEU A 206 -11.34 -6.13 10.85
C LEU A 206 -11.96 -5.26 9.75
N GLN A 207 -11.17 -4.79 8.78
CA GLN A 207 -11.60 -3.86 7.75
C GLN A 207 -10.80 -4.05 6.47
N GLN A 208 -11.49 -4.15 5.34
CA GLN A 208 -10.88 -4.23 4.01
C GLN A 208 -11.33 -3.02 3.17
N PRO A 209 -10.53 -1.93 3.11
CA PRO A 209 -10.95 -0.69 2.46
C PRO A 209 -11.28 -0.82 0.98
N PHE A 210 -10.68 -1.77 0.27
CA PHE A 210 -10.99 -2.02 -1.13
C PHE A 210 -12.44 -2.47 -1.35
N LEU A 211 -13.05 -3.15 -0.38
CA LEU A 211 -14.47 -3.52 -0.41
C LEU A 211 -15.38 -2.30 -0.46
N TYR A 212 -14.96 -1.19 0.16
CA TYR A 212 -15.69 0.07 0.22
C TYR A 212 -15.31 1.07 -0.88
N GLY A 213 -14.45 0.66 -1.80
CA GLY A 213 -14.11 1.45 -2.99
C GLY A 213 -12.80 2.22 -2.93
N ALA A 214 -11.97 2.03 -1.90
CA ALA A 214 -10.63 2.62 -1.86
C ALA A 214 -9.78 2.20 -3.07
N ASP A 215 -8.85 3.07 -3.47
CA ASP A 215 -7.92 2.82 -4.57
C ASP A 215 -6.54 2.39 -4.04
N PHE A 216 -6.17 2.89 -2.86
CA PHE A 216 -4.92 2.58 -2.18
C PHE A 216 -5.16 2.30 -0.71
N VAL A 217 -4.36 1.39 -0.16
CA VAL A 217 -4.31 1.12 1.28
C VAL A 217 -2.87 1.22 1.75
N VAL A 218 -2.68 1.83 2.91
CA VAL A 218 -1.39 1.92 3.58
C VAL A 218 -1.50 1.27 4.95
N HIS A 219 -0.45 0.56 5.37
CA HIS A 219 -0.28 0.14 6.75
C HIS A 219 1.11 0.51 7.27
N SER A 220 1.18 0.92 8.52
CA SER A 220 2.39 0.74 9.31
C SER A 220 2.42 -0.72 9.78
N THR A 221 3.19 -1.56 9.08
CA THR A 221 3.31 -2.98 9.46
C THR A 221 3.98 -3.15 10.84
N THR A 222 4.64 -2.11 11.33
CA THR A 222 5.19 -1.99 12.70
C THR A 222 4.16 -2.32 13.79
N LYS A 223 2.85 -2.14 13.51
CA LYS A 223 1.76 -2.23 14.48
C LYS A 223 1.16 -3.64 14.49
N PHE A 224 -0.14 -3.75 14.30
CA PHE A 224 -0.87 -5.01 14.46
C PHE A 224 -0.56 -6.07 13.40
N LEU A 225 -0.10 -5.69 12.20
CA LEU A 225 0.30 -6.69 11.20
C LEU A 225 1.53 -7.49 11.67
N ASN A 226 2.58 -6.84 12.19
CA ASN A 226 3.69 -7.56 12.82
C ASN A 226 3.27 -8.15 14.18
N GLY A 227 2.47 -7.42 14.97
CA GLY A 227 1.85 -7.90 16.21
C GLY A 227 2.78 -8.12 17.41
N HIS A 228 4.11 -8.14 17.20
CA HIS A 228 5.10 -8.53 18.21
C HIS A 228 6.02 -7.39 18.66
N GLY A 229 5.96 -6.21 18.01
CA GLY A 229 6.86 -5.11 18.28
C GLY A 229 8.33 -5.41 17.96
N SER A 230 8.59 -6.39 17.10
CA SER A 230 9.94 -6.91 16.79
C SER A 230 10.55 -6.29 15.52
N ALA A 231 9.72 -5.71 14.63
CA ALA A 231 10.15 -5.14 13.37
C ALA A 231 9.44 -3.82 13.09
N MET A 232 10.11 -2.94 12.36
CA MET A 232 9.51 -1.71 11.83
C MET A 232 9.28 -1.86 10.33
N GLY A 233 8.13 -1.38 9.84
CA GLY A 233 7.84 -1.46 8.42
C GLY A 233 6.57 -0.71 8.03
N GLY A 234 6.33 -0.70 6.73
CA GLY A 234 5.11 -0.19 6.11
C GLY A 234 4.81 -0.91 4.81
N VAL A 235 3.60 -0.82 4.34
CA VAL A 235 3.21 -1.35 3.03
C VAL A 235 2.23 -0.40 2.35
N LEU A 236 2.43 -0.20 1.06
CA LEU A 236 1.50 0.47 0.16
C LEU A 236 0.89 -0.58 -0.76
N LEU A 237 -0.44 -0.63 -0.80
CA LEU A 237 -1.21 -1.48 -1.71
C LEU A 237 -2.05 -0.63 -2.67
N GLY A 238 -2.26 -1.13 -3.88
CA GLY A 238 -3.13 -0.49 -4.86
C GLY A 238 -3.73 -1.49 -5.82
N LYS A 239 -4.94 -1.19 -6.30
CA LYS A 239 -5.67 -1.99 -7.30
C LYS A 239 -5.30 -1.64 -8.74
N ASP A 240 -4.74 -0.45 -8.98
CA ASP A 240 -4.13 -0.09 -10.27
C ASP A 240 -2.74 -0.71 -10.37
N ILE A 241 -2.69 -1.92 -10.91
CA ILE A 241 -1.47 -2.74 -10.99
C ILE A 241 -0.40 -2.04 -11.83
N GLU A 242 -0.78 -1.36 -12.92
CA GLU A 242 0.15 -0.67 -13.79
C GLU A 242 0.79 0.55 -13.09
N PHE A 243 -0.01 1.36 -12.43
CA PHE A 243 0.48 2.46 -11.60
C PHE A 243 1.46 1.97 -10.52
N MET A 244 1.09 0.89 -9.83
CA MET A 244 1.90 0.33 -8.75
C MET A 244 3.24 -0.24 -9.26
N LYS A 245 3.25 -0.90 -10.43
CA LYS A 245 4.47 -1.49 -11.04
C LYS A 245 5.39 -0.45 -11.70
N THR A 246 4.86 0.70 -12.08
CA THR A 246 5.60 1.72 -12.82
C THR A 246 5.85 2.97 -11.97
N LYS A 247 4.85 3.81 -11.78
CA LYS A 247 4.99 5.12 -11.14
C LYS A 247 5.27 5.01 -9.64
N ALA A 248 4.47 4.25 -8.90
CA ALA A 248 4.70 4.05 -7.47
C ALA A 248 6.01 3.31 -7.20
N TRP A 249 6.30 2.24 -7.95
CA TRP A 249 7.56 1.50 -7.84
C TRP A 249 8.78 2.39 -8.13
N LYS A 250 8.70 3.31 -9.10
CA LYS A 250 9.82 4.22 -9.40
C LYS A 250 10.14 5.13 -8.21
N TRP A 251 9.12 5.70 -7.57
CA TRP A 251 9.31 6.50 -6.35
C TRP A 251 9.84 5.65 -5.19
N TYR A 252 9.23 4.49 -4.94
CA TYR A 252 9.69 3.51 -3.95
C TYR A 252 11.19 3.19 -4.11
N ALA A 253 11.59 2.81 -5.31
CA ALA A 253 12.96 2.41 -5.61
C ALA A 253 13.98 3.56 -5.52
N LEU A 254 13.60 4.80 -5.90
CA LEU A 254 14.51 5.95 -5.92
C LEU A 254 14.56 6.71 -4.61
N LEU A 255 13.48 6.77 -3.85
CA LEU A 255 13.50 7.32 -2.48
C LEU A 255 14.30 6.43 -1.52
N GLY A 256 14.45 5.13 -1.83
CA GLY A 256 15.15 4.20 -0.96
C GLY A 256 14.38 3.88 0.32
N ALA A 257 13.05 3.98 0.31
CA ALA A 257 12.19 3.70 1.47
C ALA A 257 11.84 2.21 1.61
N ASN A 258 12.50 1.32 0.86
CA ASN A 258 12.31 -0.12 0.88
C ASN A 258 12.68 -0.74 2.24
N SER A 259 12.06 -1.87 2.56
CA SER A 259 12.31 -2.65 3.76
C SER A 259 13.70 -3.31 3.76
N ASN A 260 14.00 -4.10 4.79
CA ASN A 260 15.12 -5.02 4.81
C ASN A 260 14.62 -6.47 4.89
N PRO A 261 15.43 -7.47 4.44
CA PRO A 261 14.96 -8.86 4.38
C PRO A 261 14.64 -9.48 5.74
N PHE A 262 15.30 -9.04 6.79
CA PHE A 262 15.08 -9.58 8.14
C PHE A 262 13.75 -9.09 8.71
N ASP A 263 13.42 -7.79 8.61
CA ASP A 263 12.15 -7.25 9.06
C ASP A 263 10.99 -7.82 8.23
N ALA A 264 11.20 -8.02 6.91
CA ALA A 264 10.21 -8.64 6.03
C ALA A 264 9.94 -10.12 6.39
N PHE A 265 10.95 -10.83 6.89
CA PHE A 265 10.80 -12.21 7.37
C PHE A 265 10.06 -12.27 8.71
N LEU A 266 10.28 -11.30 9.61
CA LEU A 266 9.62 -11.22 10.91
C LEU A 266 8.13 -10.82 10.81
N LEU A 267 7.77 -10.12 9.75
CA LEU A 267 6.40 -9.71 9.44
C LEU A 267 5.55 -10.90 9.02
#